data_92e13d8fbb2de286673717e1359c98b5
#
_entry.id   92e13d8fbb2de286673717e1359c98b5
#
_cell.length_a   1.000
_cell.length_b   1.000
_cell.length_c   1.000
_cell.angle_alpha   90.00
_cell.angle_beta   90.00
_cell.angle_gamma   90.00
#
_symmetry.space_group_name_H-M   'P 1'
#
loop_
_entity.id
_entity.type
_entity.pdbx_description
1 polymer ?
#
loop_
_entity_poly.entity_id
_entity_poly.type
_entity_poly.pdbx_seq_one_letter_code
_entity_poly.pdbx_strand_id
1 'polypeptide(L)'
;ILVMFFAAPLTEEALRAVYPGRKVLRTRAGGTLPAAVLLRRALGLDTLLFSFSSSDEGFHGPNEFFRLSRLREGTDAWARLLDLLGDRL
;
A
#
# COMPACT_ATOMS: atom_id res chain seq x y z
N ILE A 1 -10.29 -1.93 3.93
CA ILE A 1 -9.27 -1.31 3.08
C ILE A 1 -9.99 -0.60 1.96
N LEU A 2 -9.87 0.67 1.97
CA LEU A 2 -10.47 1.49 0.94
C LEU A 2 -9.38 1.93 -0.01
N VAL A 3 -9.42 1.43 -1.21
CA VAL A 3 -8.52 1.89 -2.26
C VAL A 3 -9.26 2.96 -3.05
N MET A 4 -8.70 4.13 -3.15
CA MET A 4 -9.24 5.15 -4.04
C MET A 4 -9.21 4.65 -5.47
N PHE A 5 -10.33 4.69 -6.15
CA PHE A 5 -10.40 4.27 -7.55
C PHE A 5 -9.36 4.94 -8.43
N PHE A 6 -9.05 6.18 -8.12
CA PHE A 6 -8.05 6.95 -8.86
C PHE A 6 -6.62 6.50 -8.60
N ALA A 7 -6.28 6.21 -7.34
CA ALA A 7 -4.91 5.87 -6.97
C ALA A 7 -4.57 4.39 -7.17
N ALA A 8 -5.56 3.50 -7.21
CA ALA A 8 -5.31 2.06 -7.35
C ALA A 8 -4.54 1.68 -8.62
N PRO A 9 -4.89 2.19 -9.82
CA PRO A 9 -4.12 1.88 -11.03
C PRO A 9 -2.68 2.38 -10.97
N LEU A 10 -2.44 3.54 -10.36
CA LEU A 10 -1.10 4.10 -10.19
C LEU A 10 -0.28 3.28 -9.19
N THR A 11 -0.91 2.79 -8.14
CA THR A 11 -0.29 1.89 -7.18
C THR A 11 0.14 0.58 -7.84
N GLU A 12 -0.71 0.01 -8.68
CA GLU A 12 -0.38 -1.19 -9.44
C GLU A 12 0.78 -0.95 -10.40
N GLU A 13 0.80 0.20 -11.07
CA GLU A 13 1.90 0.57 -11.97
C GLU A 13 3.22 0.68 -11.21
N ALA A 14 3.22 1.30 -10.04
CA ALA A 14 4.40 1.38 -9.18
C ALA A 14 4.87 -0.02 -8.74
N LEU A 15 3.95 -0.90 -8.36
CA LEU A 15 4.27 -2.27 -7.98
C LEU A 15 4.86 -3.09 -9.14
N ARG A 16 4.32 -2.92 -10.33
CA ARG A 16 4.86 -3.63 -11.52
C ARG A 16 6.28 -3.18 -11.85
N ALA A 17 6.60 -1.92 -11.59
CA ALA A 17 7.96 -1.42 -11.80
C ALA A 17 8.97 -2.02 -10.80
N VAL A 18 8.55 -2.19 -9.55
CA VAL A 18 9.41 -2.74 -8.49
C VAL A 18 9.49 -4.27 -8.55
N TYR A 19 8.42 -4.92 -8.95
CA TYR A 19 8.32 -6.39 -9.04
C TYR A 19 8.02 -6.83 -10.47
N PRO A 20 8.98 -6.69 -11.41
CA PRO A 20 8.74 -7.06 -12.80
C PRO A 20 8.47 -8.56 -12.93
N GLY A 21 7.52 -8.91 -13.79
CA GLY A 21 7.15 -10.30 -14.05
C GLY A 21 6.25 -10.93 -12.99
N ARG A 22 5.88 -10.23 -11.95
CA ARG A 22 4.95 -10.71 -10.93
C ARG A 22 3.56 -10.17 -11.16
N LYS A 23 2.56 -10.97 -10.80
CA LYS A 23 1.17 -10.56 -10.86
C LYS A 23 0.85 -9.63 -9.70
N VAL A 24 0.15 -8.56 -10.00
CA VAL A 24 -0.45 -7.70 -9.00
C VAL A 24 -1.90 -8.11 -8.82
N LEU A 25 -2.27 -8.52 -7.63
CA LEU A 25 -3.62 -8.98 -7.32
C LEU A 25 -4.32 -7.95 -6.43
N ARG A 26 -5.58 -7.69 -6.74
CA ARG A 26 -6.45 -6.92 -5.86
C ARG A 26 -7.19 -7.88 -4.96
N THR A 27 -6.98 -7.76 -3.66
CA THR A 27 -7.64 -8.62 -2.69
C THR A 27 -8.34 -7.77 -1.64
N ARG A 28 -9.30 -8.38 -0.96
CA ARG A 28 -9.90 -7.78 0.22
C ARG A 28 -9.18 -8.32 1.44
N ALA A 29 -8.79 -7.42 2.33
CA ALA A 29 -8.24 -7.81 3.62
C ALA A 29 -9.24 -7.50 4.72
N GLY A 30 -9.33 -8.39 5.68
CA GLY A 30 -10.11 -8.16 6.89
C GLY A 30 -9.38 -7.21 7.82
N GLY A 31 -10.13 -6.53 8.67
CA GLY A 31 -9.59 -5.58 9.62
C GLY A 31 -9.78 -4.14 9.18
N THR A 32 -9.83 -3.27 10.16
CA THR A 32 -10.03 -1.84 9.96
C THR A 32 -8.90 -1.07 10.60
N LEU A 33 -8.52 0.03 9.95
CA LEU A 33 -7.63 1.01 10.53
C LEU A 33 -8.50 2.17 11.03
N PRO A 34 -8.63 2.38 12.35
CA PRO A 34 -9.48 3.44 12.89
C PRO A 34 -9.18 4.83 12.35
N ALA A 35 -7.90 5.11 12.09
CA ALA A 35 -7.49 6.38 11.50
C ALA A 35 -8.12 6.63 10.12
N ALA A 36 -8.27 5.60 9.30
CA ALA A 36 -8.90 5.73 7.98
C ALA A 36 -10.37 6.13 8.10
N VAL A 37 -11.09 5.57 9.07
CA VAL A 37 -12.49 5.93 9.34
C VAL A 37 -12.59 7.38 9.80
N LEU A 38 -11.71 7.81 10.69
CA LEU A 38 -11.66 9.19 11.18
C LEU A 38 -11.39 10.18 10.05
N LEU A 39 -10.43 9.89 9.18
CA LEU A 39 -10.09 10.74 8.04
C LEU A 39 -11.27 10.87 7.09
N ARG A 40 -11.98 9.78 6.83
CA ARG A 40 -13.16 9.83 5.98
C ARG A 40 -14.28 10.67 6.58
N ARG A 41 -14.55 10.49 7.86
CA ARG A 41 -15.62 11.23 8.55
C ARG A 41 -15.30 12.71 8.71
N ALA A 42 -14.06 13.02 9.06
CA ALA A 42 -13.64 14.40 9.34
C ALA A 42 -13.36 15.20 8.06
N LEU A 43 -12.75 14.60 7.07
CA LEU A 43 -12.24 15.29 5.87
C LEU A 43 -12.88 14.84 4.56
N GLY A 44 -13.71 13.79 4.58
CA GLY A 44 -14.28 13.24 3.36
C GLY A 44 -13.24 12.58 2.44
N LEU A 45 -12.09 12.20 2.98
CA LEU A 45 -11.00 11.60 2.22
C LEU A 45 -11.02 10.09 2.31
N ASP A 46 -10.78 9.44 1.18
CA ASP A 46 -10.52 8.01 1.14
C ASP A 46 -9.04 7.75 1.41
N THR A 47 -8.75 6.61 2.02
CA THR A 47 -7.40 6.22 2.40
C THR A 47 -6.92 5.07 1.54
N LEU A 48 -5.73 5.21 0.96
CA LEU A 48 -5.01 4.15 0.31
C LEU A 48 -4.02 3.55 1.30
N LEU A 49 -4.13 2.24 1.53
CA LEU A 49 -3.16 1.49 2.32
C LEU A 49 -2.17 0.83 1.37
N PHE A 50 -0.91 1.19 1.51
CA PHE A 50 0.15 0.73 0.65
C PHE A 50 1.33 0.29 1.52
N SER A 51 1.35 -1.00 1.87
CA SER A 51 2.34 -1.55 2.78
C SER A 51 3.05 -2.74 2.17
N PHE A 52 4.21 -3.08 2.72
CA PHE A 52 5.12 -4.08 2.17
C PHE A 52 5.40 -5.23 3.12
N SER A 53 4.61 -5.37 4.14
CA SER A 53 4.68 -6.50 5.04
C SER A 53 4.12 -7.77 4.39
N SER A 54 4.72 -8.89 4.68
CA SER A 54 4.25 -10.21 4.24
C SER A 54 3.50 -10.93 5.35
N SER A 55 2.59 -11.82 4.98
CA SER A 55 1.73 -12.51 5.93
C SER A 55 2.48 -13.42 6.92
N ASP A 56 3.71 -13.82 6.58
CA ASP A 56 4.55 -14.67 7.41
C ASP A 56 5.38 -13.90 8.46
N GLU A 57 5.19 -12.58 8.55
CA GLU A 57 5.98 -11.74 9.45
C GLU A 57 5.45 -11.67 10.88
N GLY A 58 4.41 -12.43 11.18
CA GLY A 58 3.92 -12.59 12.53
C GLY A 58 3.23 -11.39 13.14
N PHE A 59 2.35 -10.72 12.39
CA PHE A 59 1.65 -9.51 12.83
C PHE A 59 0.97 -9.72 14.19
N HIS A 60 1.19 -8.77 15.10
CA HIS A 60 0.63 -8.76 16.45
C HIS A 60 1.03 -10.00 17.28
N GLY A 61 2.00 -10.75 16.83
CA GLY A 61 2.48 -11.97 17.49
C GLY A 61 3.87 -11.81 18.10
N PRO A 62 4.32 -12.81 18.84
CA PRO A 62 5.69 -12.84 19.34
C PRO A 62 6.66 -13.01 18.15
N ASN A 63 7.84 -12.39 18.30
CA ASN A 63 8.88 -12.43 17.27
C ASN A 63 8.45 -11.85 15.91
N GLU A 64 7.54 -10.88 15.92
CA GLU A 64 7.19 -10.13 14.72
C GLU A 64 8.45 -9.52 14.11
N PHE A 65 8.56 -9.58 12.79
CA PHE A 65 9.72 -9.05 12.06
C PHE A 65 9.30 -8.37 10.78
N PHE A 66 10.22 -7.61 10.20
CA PHE A 66 10.05 -6.95 8.91
C PHE A 66 11.32 -7.15 8.08
N ARG A 67 11.17 -7.55 6.83
CA ARG A 67 12.31 -7.80 5.95
C ARG A 67 12.91 -6.49 5.46
N LEU A 68 14.25 -6.37 5.57
CA LEU A 68 14.95 -5.18 5.08
C LEU A 68 14.81 -5.02 3.57
N SER A 69 14.71 -6.11 2.83
CA SER A 69 14.42 -6.06 1.39
C SER A 69 13.11 -5.36 1.09
N ARG A 70 12.09 -5.56 1.95
CA ARG A 70 10.80 -4.88 1.81
C ARG A 70 10.90 -3.39 2.09
N LEU A 71 11.79 -2.98 2.97
CA LEU A 71 12.02 -1.55 3.21
C LEU A 71 12.56 -0.86 1.95
N ARG A 72 13.52 -1.47 1.28
CA ARG A 72 14.09 -0.94 0.03
C ARG A 72 13.05 -0.91 -1.09
N GLU A 73 12.39 -2.02 -1.32
CA GLU A 73 11.35 -2.15 -2.34
C GLU A 73 10.18 -1.20 -2.08
N GLY A 74 9.76 -1.10 -0.83
CA GLY A 74 8.69 -0.20 -0.43
C GLY A 74 9.04 1.26 -0.60
N THR A 75 10.25 1.66 -0.27
CA THR A 75 10.73 3.02 -0.49
C THR A 75 10.74 3.37 -1.97
N ASP A 76 11.23 2.47 -2.82
CA ASP A 76 11.21 2.65 -4.27
C ASP A 76 9.77 2.73 -4.82
N ALA A 77 8.89 1.86 -4.36
CA ALA A 77 7.50 1.86 -4.80
C ALA A 77 6.76 3.14 -4.39
N TRP A 78 6.99 3.62 -3.17
CA TRP A 78 6.42 4.89 -2.72
C TRP A 78 6.93 6.08 -3.53
N ALA A 79 8.23 6.12 -3.81
CA ALA A 79 8.80 7.18 -4.65
C ALA A 79 8.17 7.17 -6.05
N ARG A 80 8.02 6.00 -6.65
CA ARG A 80 7.38 5.85 -7.97
C ARG A 80 5.90 6.24 -7.94
N LEU A 81 5.18 5.87 -6.89
CA LEU A 81 3.78 6.25 -6.72
C LEU A 81 3.62 7.76 -6.63
N LEU A 82 4.46 8.42 -5.83
CA LEU A 82 4.42 9.87 -5.69
C LEU A 82 4.74 10.58 -7.00
N ASP A 83 5.70 10.08 -7.78
CA ASP A 83 6.00 10.60 -9.10
C ASP A 83 4.81 10.45 -10.06
N LEU A 84 4.17 9.29 -10.08
CA LEU A 84 3.00 9.03 -10.91
C LEU A 84 1.83 9.93 -10.53
N LEU A 85 1.60 10.13 -9.25
CA LEU A 85 0.56 11.04 -8.76
C LEU A 85 0.86 12.48 -9.17
N GLY A 86 2.11 12.92 -9.06
CA GLY A 86 2.52 14.25 -9.48
C GLY A 86 2.30 14.49 -10.97
N ASP A 87 2.60 13.51 -11.81
CA ASP A 87 2.42 13.60 -13.27
C ASP A 87 0.94 13.65 -13.69
N ARG A 88 0.05 13.11 -12.85
CA ARG A 88 -1.40 13.02 -13.14
C ARG A 88 -2.23 14.11 -12.48
N LEU A 89 -1.63 14.86 -11.59
CA LEU A 89 -2.26 16.01 -10.94
C LEU A 89 -1.89 17.29 -11.67
#